data_279d4f4bc091e2f34de370def680a0d7
#
_entry.id   279d4f4bc091e2f34de370def680a0d7
#
_cell.length_a   1.000
_cell.length_b   1.000
_cell.length_c   1.000
_cell.angle_alpha   90.00
_cell.angle_beta   90.00
_cell.angle_gamma   90.00
#
_symmetry.space_group_name_H-M   'P 1'
#
loop_
_entity.id
_entity.type
_entity.pdbx_description
1 polymer ?
#
loop_
_entity_poly.entity_id
_entity_poly.type
_entity_poly.pdbx_seq_one_letter_code
_entity_poly.pdbx_strand_id
1 'polypeptide(L)'
;DQGVPDYVVEKAMRVEERHRQSVVDFYRAGGRIAMGTDAGTPFNFHGANARELEYMVEIGISAADALTISTGNGADLMQNAAIGEIAAGKAADLLIVEGDPLADILMVADPVNHRQVVKNGVTVPPA
;
A
#
# COMPACT_ATOMS: atom_id res chain seq x y z
N ASP A 1 -19.43 -8.37 -16.43
CA ASP A 1 -19.35 -7.47 -17.60
C ASP A 1 -19.47 -6.04 -17.09
N GLN A 2 -18.30 -5.38 -16.87
CA GLN A 2 -18.25 -4.04 -16.26
C GLN A 2 -18.10 -2.93 -17.33
N GLY A 3 -18.45 -3.24 -18.58
CA GLY A 3 -18.43 -2.27 -19.69
C GLY A 3 -17.03 -1.91 -20.19
N VAL A 4 -16.00 -2.65 -19.77
CA VAL A 4 -14.64 -2.46 -20.33
C VAL A 4 -14.56 -3.15 -21.70
N PRO A 5 -14.12 -2.47 -22.76
CA PRO A 5 -13.96 -3.09 -24.07
C PRO A 5 -12.96 -4.25 -24.04
N ASP A 6 -13.25 -5.34 -24.78
CA ASP A 6 -12.43 -6.56 -24.79
C ASP A 6 -10.96 -6.30 -25.12
N TYR A 7 -10.68 -5.41 -26.06
CA TYR A 7 -9.29 -5.07 -26.43
C TYR A 7 -8.48 -4.46 -25.29
N VAL A 8 -9.15 -3.78 -24.34
CA VAL A 8 -8.50 -3.20 -23.15
C VAL A 8 -8.13 -4.30 -22.19
N VAL A 9 -9.06 -5.26 -21.97
CA VAL A 9 -8.84 -6.45 -21.14
C VAL A 9 -7.69 -7.29 -21.70
N GLU A 10 -7.71 -7.60 -22.98
CA GLU A 10 -6.64 -8.36 -23.65
C GLU A 10 -5.27 -7.66 -23.54
N LYS A 11 -5.24 -6.34 -23.67
CA LYS A 11 -4.00 -5.57 -23.52
C LYS A 11 -3.50 -5.62 -22.09
N ALA A 12 -4.38 -5.46 -21.10
CA ALA A 12 -4.03 -5.54 -19.68
C ALA A 12 -3.44 -6.91 -19.35
N MET A 13 -4.10 -8.00 -19.74
CA MET A 13 -3.64 -9.38 -19.50
C MET A 13 -2.26 -9.66 -20.13
N ARG A 14 -1.98 -9.10 -21.32
CA ARG A 14 -0.67 -9.28 -21.97
C ARG A 14 0.49 -8.63 -21.23
N VAL A 15 0.24 -7.57 -20.51
CA VAL A 15 1.30 -6.80 -19.80
C VAL A 15 1.39 -7.14 -18.32
N GLU A 16 0.35 -7.73 -17.75
CA GLU A 16 0.22 -7.99 -16.32
C GLU A 16 1.41 -8.79 -15.77
N GLU A 17 1.69 -9.95 -16.33
CA GLU A 17 2.78 -10.82 -15.87
C GLU A 17 4.14 -10.11 -15.97
N ARG A 18 4.39 -9.43 -17.08
CA ARG A 18 5.64 -8.68 -17.26
C ARG A 18 5.76 -7.50 -16.30
N HIS A 19 4.64 -6.84 -16.02
CA HIS A 19 4.60 -5.75 -15.05
C HIS A 19 4.94 -6.28 -13.66
N ARG A 20 4.26 -7.33 -13.18
CA ARG A 20 4.55 -7.99 -11.90
C ARG A 20 6.02 -8.39 -11.80
N GLN A 21 6.55 -9.07 -12.81
CA GLN A 21 7.94 -9.51 -12.83
C GLN A 21 8.92 -8.32 -12.77
N SER A 22 8.65 -7.22 -13.46
CA SER A 22 9.53 -6.05 -13.45
C SER A 22 9.60 -5.39 -12.06
N VAL A 23 8.50 -5.36 -11.31
CA VAL A 23 8.49 -4.87 -9.93
C VAL A 23 9.34 -5.77 -9.02
N VAL A 24 9.17 -7.09 -9.15
CA VAL A 24 9.94 -8.08 -8.38
C VAL A 24 11.43 -7.98 -8.68
N ASP A 25 11.80 -7.87 -9.95
CA ASP A 25 13.20 -7.76 -10.36
C ASP A 25 13.84 -6.48 -9.83
N PHE A 26 13.12 -5.36 -9.90
CA PHE A 26 13.56 -4.08 -9.35
C PHE A 26 13.75 -4.15 -7.83
N TYR A 27 12.79 -4.74 -7.12
CA TYR A 27 12.87 -4.96 -5.67
C TYR A 27 14.09 -5.82 -5.30
N ARG A 28 14.28 -6.97 -5.98
CA ARG A 28 15.41 -7.90 -5.74
C ARG A 28 16.76 -7.29 -6.06
N ALA A 29 16.81 -6.36 -7.00
CA ALA A 29 18.00 -5.58 -7.32
C ALA A 29 18.31 -4.49 -6.28
N GLY A 30 17.53 -4.37 -5.21
CA GLY A 30 17.68 -3.33 -4.17
C GLY A 30 17.12 -1.98 -4.58
N GLY A 31 16.25 -1.93 -5.58
CA GLY A 31 15.57 -0.71 -6.02
C GLY A 31 14.64 -0.17 -4.94
N ARG A 32 14.61 1.15 -4.76
CA ARG A 32 13.70 1.81 -3.82
C ARG A 32 12.33 1.99 -4.44
N ILE A 33 11.34 1.41 -3.80
CA ILE A 33 9.92 1.49 -4.19
C ILE A 33 9.19 2.35 -3.16
N ALA A 34 8.24 3.16 -3.60
CA ALA A 34 7.23 3.79 -2.77
C ALA A 34 5.85 3.43 -3.30
N MET A 35 4.89 3.23 -2.40
CA MET A 35 3.52 2.85 -2.77
C MET A 35 2.78 4.02 -3.43
N GLY A 36 2.07 3.72 -4.51
CA GLY A 36 1.14 4.63 -5.16
C GLY A 36 0.01 3.82 -5.80
N THR A 37 -1.23 4.14 -5.48
CA THR A 37 -2.41 3.34 -5.88
C THR A 37 -3.14 3.88 -7.08
N ASP A 38 -2.88 5.13 -7.48
CA ASP A 38 -3.62 5.84 -8.54
C ASP A 38 -5.16 5.80 -8.33
N ALA A 39 -5.58 5.85 -7.03
CA ALA A 39 -6.98 5.79 -6.67
C ALA A 39 -7.78 6.98 -7.26
N GLY A 40 -9.04 6.70 -7.63
CA GLY A 40 -9.91 7.64 -8.34
C GLY A 40 -10.03 7.35 -9.83
N THR A 41 -9.29 6.38 -10.34
CA THR A 41 -9.49 5.82 -11.68
C THR A 41 -10.64 4.79 -11.69
N PRO A 42 -11.20 4.43 -12.86
CA PRO A 42 -12.25 3.42 -12.92
C PRO A 42 -11.88 2.13 -12.19
N PHE A 43 -12.76 1.64 -11.33
CA PHE A 43 -12.61 0.43 -10.50
C PHE A 43 -11.53 0.49 -9.41
N ASN A 44 -10.87 1.63 -9.22
CA ASN A 44 -9.87 1.85 -8.19
C ASN A 44 -10.37 2.95 -7.22
N PHE A 45 -11.04 2.54 -6.16
CA PHE A 45 -11.75 3.44 -5.26
C PHE A 45 -10.86 3.98 -4.14
N HIS A 46 -11.06 5.26 -3.80
CA HIS A 46 -10.51 5.80 -2.56
C HIS A 46 -11.02 4.99 -1.35
N GLY A 47 -10.14 4.75 -0.38
CA GLY A 47 -10.44 3.94 0.80
C GLY A 47 -10.04 2.47 0.68
N ALA A 48 -9.76 1.96 -0.53
CA ALA A 48 -9.25 0.60 -0.74
C ALA A 48 -7.72 0.54 -0.95
N ASN A 49 -7.03 1.63 -0.70
CA ASN A 49 -5.60 1.81 -1.00
C ASN A 49 -4.69 0.79 -0.31
N ALA A 50 -5.05 0.35 0.90
CA ALA A 50 -4.26 -0.59 1.67
C ALA A 50 -4.17 -1.99 1.04
N ARG A 51 -5.04 -2.32 0.06
CA ARG A 51 -4.95 -3.57 -0.71
C ARG A 51 -3.66 -3.69 -1.54
N GLU A 52 -3.00 -2.59 -1.85
CA GLU A 52 -1.68 -2.63 -2.49
C GLU A 52 -0.65 -3.41 -1.66
N LEU A 53 -0.78 -3.41 -0.34
CA LEU A 53 0.09 -4.18 0.55
C LEU A 53 -0.09 -5.70 0.34
N GLU A 54 -1.34 -6.14 0.15
CA GLU A 54 -1.66 -7.53 -0.19
C GLU A 54 -1.01 -7.92 -1.52
N TYR A 55 -1.19 -7.11 -2.57
CA TYR A 55 -0.59 -7.35 -3.88
C TYR A 55 0.94 -7.36 -3.85
N MET A 56 1.57 -6.49 -3.05
CA MET A 56 3.03 -6.52 -2.86
C MET A 56 3.50 -7.85 -2.26
N VAL A 57 2.79 -8.35 -1.25
CA VAL A 57 3.14 -9.63 -0.62
C VAL A 57 2.88 -10.81 -1.57
N GLU A 58 1.79 -10.79 -2.34
CA GLU A 58 1.48 -11.82 -3.35
C GLU A 58 2.57 -11.96 -4.41
N ILE A 59 3.21 -10.86 -4.81
CA ILE A 59 4.33 -10.91 -5.78
C ILE A 59 5.68 -11.21 -5.15
N GLY A 60 5.73 -11.43 -3.81
CA GLY A 60 6.93 -11.89 -3.10
C GLY A 60 7.75 -10.80 -2.42
N ILE A 61 7.20 -9.61 -2.21
CA ILE A 61 7.76 -8.60 -1.31
C ILE A 61 7.44 -9.01 0.13
N SER A 62 8.38 -8.90 1.07
CA SER A 62 8.10 -9.23 2.46
C SER A 62 7.07 -8.26 3.08
N ALA A 63 6.26 -8.72 4.06
CA ALA A 63 5.31 -7.86 4.76
C ALA A 63 6.01 -6.65 5.42
N ALA A 64 7.20 -6.84 5.98
CA ALA A 64 7.99 -5.76 6.56
C ALA A 64 8.41 -4.71 5.52
N ASP A 65 8.84 -5.16 4.33
CA ASP A 65 9.22 -4.25 3.26
C ASP A 65 7.99 -3.57 2.65
N ALA A 66 6.87 -4.26 2.49
CA ALA A 66 5.62 -3.67 2.02
C ALA A 66 5.14 -2.54 2.95
N LEU A 67 5.23 -2.73 4.27
CA LEU A 67 4.95 -1.67 5.25
C LEU A 67 5.93 -0.51 5.14
N THR A 68 7.22 -0.77 4.95
CA THR A 68 8.24 0.28 4.76
C THR A 68 8.01 1.05 3.45
N ILE A 69 7.67 0.35 2.36
CA ILE A 69 7.35 0.92 1.04
C ILE A 69 6.16 1.88 1.14
N SER A 70 5.14 1.49 1.93
CA SER A 70 3.91 2.28 2.08
C SER A 70 4.03 3.44 3.08
N THR A 71 5.06 3.48 3.91
CA THR A 71 5.25 4.49 4.96
C THR A 71 6.53 5.28 4.77
N GLY A 72 7.67 4.77 5.25
CA GLY A 72 8.96 5.47 5.24
C GLY A 72 9.41 5.84 3.83
N ASN A 73 9.35 4.92 2.86
CA ASN A 73 9.75 5.21 1.49
C ASN A 73 8.81 6.24 0.82
N GLY A 74 7.51 6.20 1.15
CA GLY A 74 6.56 7.21 0.71
C GLY A 74 6.89 8.60 1.24
N ALA A 75 7.26 8.69 2.52
CA ALA A 75 7.69 9.95 3.15
C ALA A 75 8.96 10.51 2.50
N ASP A 76 9.93 9.65 2.21
CA ASP A 76 11.18 10.02 1.53
C ASP A 76 10.92 10.52 0.10
N LEU A 77 10.03 9.84 -0.65
CA LEU A 77 9.63 10.27 -2.00
C LEU A 77 9.00 11.66 -1.98
N MET A 78 8.18 11.94 -0.96
CA MET A 78 7.56 13.26 -0.76
C MET A 78 8.52 14.29 -0.15
N GLN A 79 9.76 13.90 0.19
CA GLN A 79 10.74 14.74 0.90
C GLN A 79 10.19 15.32 2.21
N ASN A 80 9.36 14.55 2.92
CA ASN A 80 8.72 14.97 4.16
C ASN A 80 9.25 14.14 5.35
N ALA A 81 10.25 14.67 6.02
CA ALA A 81 10.86 14.01 7.18
C ALA A 81 9.97 13.99 8.44
N ALA A 82 8.83 14.69 8.44
CA ALA A 82 7.94 14.74 9.60
C ALA A 82 6.98 13.54 9.72
N ILE A 83 6.92 12.66 8.72
CA ILE A 83 5.98 11.52 8.64
C ILE A 83 6.72 10.22 8.30
N GLY A 84 5.98 9.13 8.16
CA GLY A 84 6.44 7.85 7.59
C GLY A 84 7.03 6.86 8.59
N GLU A 85 7.29 7.27 9.82
CA GLU A 85 7.78 6.38 10.88
C GLU A 85 7.29 6.83 12.26
N ILE A 86 7.27 5.89 13.21
CA ILE A 86 6.96 6.16 14.61
C ILE A 86 8.25 6.56 15.33
N ALA A 87 8.49 7.86 15.45
CA ALA A 87 9.66 8.42 16.14
C ALA A 87 9.32 9.72 16.86
N ALA A 88 10.11 10.05 17.89
CA ALA A 88 9.94 11.31 18.63
C ALA A 88 10.10 12.52 17.71
N GLY A 89 9.16 13.46 17.80
CA GLY A 89 9.15 14.69 17.00
C GLY A 89 8.48 14.57 15.63
N LYS A 90 8.00 13.39 15.25
CA LYS A 90 7.23 13.19 14.02
C LYS A 90 5.72 13.35 14.25
N ALA A 91 4.98 13.53 13.16
CA ALA A 91 3.53 13.59 13.21
C ALA A 91 2.96 12.24 13.70
N ALA A 92 2.04 12.31 14.66
CA ALA A 92 1.35 11.14 15.16
C ALA A 92 0.20 10.75 14.22
N ASP A 93 0.55 10.27 13.02
CA ASP A 93 -0.34 9.68 12.03
C ASP A 93 -0.22 8.15 12.16
N LEU A 94 -1.17 7.52 12.84
CA LEU A 94 -1.08 6.12 13.24
C LEU A 94 -2.33 5.35 12.81
N LEU A 95 -2.12 4.11 12.39
CA LEU A 95 -3.16 3.11 12.23
C LEU A 95 -2.94 2.01 13.26
N ILE A 96 -3.93 1.78 14.12
CA ILE A 96 -3.94 0.68 15.09
C ILE A 96 -4.79 -0.43 14.51
N VAL A 97 -4.17 -1.61 14.36
CA VAL A 97 -4.82 -2.79 13.79
C VAL A 97 -4.94 -3.91 14.84
N GLU A 98 -5.82 -4.87 14.57
CA GLU A 98 -5.91 -6.09 15.37
C GLU A 98 -4.97 -7.15 14.81
N GLY A 99 -4.05 -7.66 15.64
CA GLY A 99 -3.12 -8.71 15.24
C GLY A 99 -1.75 -8.19 14.79
N ASP A 100 -0.97 -9.09 14.19
CA ASP A 100 0.40 -8.83 13.76
C ASP A 100 0.49 -8.72 12.22
N PRO A 101 0.69 -7.51 11.67
CA PRO A 101 0.77 -7.33 10.22
C PRO A 101 2.03 -7.94 9.58
N LEU A 102 3.03 -8.31 10.36
CA LEU A 102 4.20 -9.03 9.84
C LEU A 102 3.91 -10.52 9.63
N ALA A 103 2.98 -11.08 10.41
CA ALA A 103 2.49 -12.43 10.22
C ALA A 103 1.39 -12.52 9.15
N ASP A 104 0.52 -11.51 9.09
CA ASP A 104 -0.57 -11.44 8.11
C ASP A 104 -0.81 -9.98 7.70
N ILE A 105 -0.45 -9.65 6.46
CA ILE A 105 -0.58 -8.29 5.93
C ILE A 105 -2.03 -7.82 5.84
N LEU A 106 -3.01 -8.74 5.82
CA LEU A 106 -4.44 -8.39 5.83
C LEU A 106 -4.86 -7.64 7.10
N MET A 107 -4.07 -7.69 8.16
CA MET A 107 -4.31 -6.88 9.36
C MET A 107 -4.26 -5.37 9.06
N VAL A 108 -3.51 -4.96 8.04
CA VAL A 108 -3.46 -3.57 7.56
C VAL A 108 -4.27 -3.39 6.28
N ALA A 109 -4.24 -4.38 5.38
CA ALA A 109 -4.89 -4.27 4.07
C ALA A 109 -6.43 -4.27 4.16
N ASP A 110 -7.01 -4.98 5.13
CA ASP A 110 -8.47 -5.06 5.31
C ASP A 110 -8.95 -4.10 6.42
N PRO A 111 -9.79 -3.09 6.09
CA PRO A 111 -10.33 -2.15 7.07
C PRO A 111 -11.09 -2.78 8.23
N VAL A 112 -11.60 -4.01 8.10
CA VAL A 112 -12.29 -4.72 9.19
C VAL A 112 -11.39 -4.92 10.42
N ASN A 113 -10.08 -4.99 10.21
CA ASN A 113 -9.07 -5.14 11.25
C ASN A 113 -8.59 -3.80 11.84
N HIS A 114 -9.05 -2.67 11.30
CA HIS A 114 -8.68 -1.35 11.80
C HIS A 114 -9.42 -1.03 13.09
N ARG A 115 -8.68 -0.81 14.18
CA ARG A 115 -9.25 -0.47 15.50
C ARG A 115 -9.33 1.02 15.72
N GLN A 116 -8.33 1.75 15.25
CA GLN A 116 -8.27 3.18 15.45
C GLN A 116 -7.37 3.84 14.41
N VAL A 117 -7.81 4.99 13.91
CA VAL A 117 -7.00 5.88 13.09
C VAL A 117 -6.70 7.13 13.91
N VAL A 118 -5.43 7.53 13.94
CA VAL A 118 -4.98 8.77 14.59
C VAL A 118 -4.36 9.67 13.52
N LYS A 119 -4.82 10.92 13.44
CA LYS A 119 -4.29 11.93 12.53
C LYS A 119 -3.78 13.13 13.32
N ASN A 120 -2.48 13.44 13.23
CA ASN A 120 -1.83 14.48 14.01
C ASN A 120 -2.12 14.37 15.53
N GLY A 121 -2.11 13.16 16.07
CA GLY A 121 -2.39 12.91 17.48
C GLY A 121 -3.87 12.93 17.88
N VAL A 122 -4.79 13.15 16.93
CA VAL A 122 -6.23 13.15 17.18
C VAL A 122 -6.87 11.90 16.60
N THR A 123 -7.64 11.17 17.41
CA THR A 123 -8.43 10.02 16.93
C THR A 123 -9.49 10.50 15.96
N VAL A 124 -9.55 9.86 14.80
CA VAL A 124 -10.61 10.07 13.80
C VAL A 124 -11.50 8.83 13.75
N PRO A 125 -12.81 8.97 13.53
CA PRO A 125 -13.70 7.82 13.41
C PRO A 125 -13.26 6.98 12.19
N PRO A 126 -13.37 5.64 12.27
CA PRO A 126 -13.21 4.80 11.09
C PRO A 126 -14.26 5.16 10.02
N ALA A 127 -13.89 4.99 8.77
CA ALA A 127 -14.79 5.25 7.63
C ALA A 127 -15.96 4.24 7.58
#